data_e30bae0d3f75e61656594c87d70e73f8
#
_entry.id   e30bae0d3f75e61656594c87d70e73f8
#
_cell.length_a   1.000
_cell.length_b   1.000
_cell.length_c   1.000
_cell.angle_alpha   90.00
_cell.angle_beta   90.00
_cell.angle_gamma   90.00
#
_symmetry.space_group_name_H-M   'P 1'
#
loop_
_entity.id
_entity.type
_entity.pdbx_description
1 polymer ?
#
loop_
_entity_poly.entity_id
_entity_poly.type
_entity_poly.pdbx_seq_one_letter_code
_entity_poly.pdbx_strand_id
1 'polypeptide(L)'
;MIILSADGMCEAGRVLYHLANNISDPKNIICIVGYMSEDTLGRKILDGAKEVKILGDWYNVNAEVVNIDSFSAHADYQESLDWLNTIDTSRLKKIFLVHGEKTAQEHMKKFLEDNGFENVEIVKYGETYNLE
;
A
#
# COMPACT_ATOMS: atom_id res chain seq x y z
N MET A 1 14.74 -17.99 14.73
CA MET A 1 15.49 -17.04 13.85
C MET A 1 14.50 -16.03 13.34
N ILE A 2 14.85 -14.75 13.23
CA ILE A 2 14.03 -13.69 12.62
C ILE A 2 14.68 -13.31 11.30
N ILE A 3 13.88 -13.21 10.23
CA ILE A 3 14.33 -12.79 8.90
C ILE A 3 13.59 -11.49 8.56
N LEU A 4 14.33 -10.43 8.28
CA LEU A 4 13.79 -9.18 7.74
C LEU A 4 14.14 -9.12 6.26
N SER A 5 13.14 -8.99 5.41
CA SER A 5 13.33 -8.98 3.96
C SER A 5 12.39 -7.99 3.27
N ALA A 6 12.90 -7.26 2.32
CA ALA A 6 12.12 -6.57 1.31
C ALA A 6 11.86 -7.57 0.15
N ASP A 7 10.85 -7.43 -0.63
CA ASP A 7 9.89 -6.40 -0.87
C ASP A 7 8.63 -6.58 0.01
N GLY A 8 8.02 -5.45 0.45
CA GLY A 8 6.82 -5.49 1.30
C GLY A 8 5.63 -6.17 0.66
N MET A 9 5.40 -6.00 -0.63
CA MET A 9 4.29 -6.61 -1.39
C MET A 9 4.51 -8.09 -1.69
N CYS A 10 5.70 -8.62 -1.39
CA CYS A 10 6.11 -9.99 -1.69
C CYS A 10 6.11 -10.35 -3.19
N GLU A 11 6.30 -9.38 -4.08
CA GLU A 11 6.26 -9.58 -5.54
C GLU A 11 7.64 -9.83 -6.15
N ALA A 12 8.71 -9.38 -5.48
CA ALA A 12 10.06 -9.45 -6.02
C ALA A 12 11.12 -9.67 -4.93
N GLY A 13 12.35 -9.98 -5.36
CA GLY A 13 13.50 -10.01 -4.48
C GLY A 13 13.61 -11.25 -3.60
N ARG A 14 14.41 -11.13 -2.52
CA ARG A 14 14.77 -12.25 -1.66
C ARG A 14 13.62 -12.76 -0.79
N VAL A 15 12.61 -11.93 -0.54
CA VAL A 15 11.42 -12.36 0.23
C VAL A 15 10.75 -13.57 -0.40
N LEU A 16 10.72 -13.68 -1.72
CA LEU A 16 10.14 -14.83 -2.42
C LEU A 16 10.83 -16.15 -2.05
N TYR A 17 12.17 -16.16 -1.97
CA TYR A 17 12.92 -17.34 -1.56
C TYR A 17 12.69 -17.69 -0.09
N HIS A 18 12.59 -16.67 0.78
CA HIS A 18 12.28 -16.90 2.19
C HIS A 18 10.87 -17.45 2.36
N LEU A 19 9.88 -16.93 1.63
CA LEU A 19 8.53 -17.45 1.65
C LEU A 19 8.48 -18.89 1.12
N ALA A 20 9.05 -19.17 -0.04
CA ALA A 20 9.08 -20.52 -0.63
C ALA A 20 9.65 -21.57 0.35
N ASN A 21 10.69 -21.22 1.11
CA ASN A 21 11.33 -22.13 2.04
C ASN A 21 10.61 -22.28 3.40
N ASN A 22 9.72 -21.35 3.77
CA ASN A 22 9.19 -21.30 5.13
C ASN A 22 7.66 -21.29 5.24
N ILE A 23 6.93 -20.94 4.18
CA ILE A 23 5.47 -20.73 4.24
C ILE A 23 4.69 -22.02 4.53
N SER A 24 5.24 -23.16 4.17
CA SER A 24 4.57 -24.46 4.34
C SER A 24 4.81 -25.13 5.72
N ASP A 25 5.67 -24.55 6.57
CA ASP A 25 5.91 -25.08 7.92
C ASP A 25 5.00 -24.35 8.93
N PRO A 26 4.08 -25.06 9.62
CA PRO A 26 3.16 -24.47 10.58
C PRO A 26 3.83 -23.94 11.85
N LYS A 27 5.12 -24.14 12.05
CA LYS A 27 5.90 -23.58 13.15
C LYS A 27 6.40 -22.17 12.87
N ASN A 28 6.29 -21.72 11.61
CA ASN A 28 6.75 -20.41 11.19
C ASN A 28 5.64 -19.38 11.31
N ILE A 29 6.04 -18.12 11.45
CA ILE A 29 5.16 -16.96 11.45
C ILE A 29 5.61 -16.04 10.31
N ILE A 30 4.67 -15.62 9.49
CA ILE A 30 4.83 -14.57 8.49
C ILE A 30 4.21 -13.31 9.07
N CYS A 31 5.04 -12.33 9.38
CA CYS A 31 4.61 -11.04 9.91
C CYS A 31 4.58 -10.01 8.79
N ILE A 32 3.39 -9.55 8.43
CA ILE A 32 3.16 -8.48 7.47
C ILE A 32 3.12 -7.17 8.24
N VAL A 33 3.97 -6.23 7.88
CA VAL A 33 4.19 -4.98 8.66
C VAL A 33 3.86 -3.72 7.87
N GLY A 34 3.24 -3.84 6.71
CA GLY A 34 2.89 -2.71 5.85
C GLY A 34 1.67 -2.98 4.98
N TYR A 35 1.27 -1.97 4.25
CA TYR A 35 0.14 -2.07 3.32
C TYR A 35 0.42 -3.07 2.19
N MET A 36 -0.59 -3.88 1.87
CA MET A 36 -0.59 -4.84 0.77
C MET A 36 -1.61 -4.41 -0.29
N SER A 37 -1.14 -4.05 -1.48
CA SER A 37 -2.02 -3.75 -2.61
C SER A 37 -2.82 -4.97 -3.04
N GLU A 38 -4.00 -4.75 -3.58
CA GLU A 38 -4.81 -5.80 -4.19
C GLU A 38 -4.01 -6.59 -5.24
N ASP A 39 -4.35 -7.85 -5.43
CA ASP A 39 -3.72 -8.81 -6.35
C ASP A 39 -2.26 -9.21 -6.05
N THR A 40 -1.58 -8.61 -5.09
CA THR A 40 -0.21 -8.98 -4.72
C THR A 40 -0.14 -10.32 -3.98
N LEU A 41 1.04 -10.97 -4.01
CA LEU A 41 1.28 -12.19 -3.26
C LEU A 41 1.11 -11.96 -1.74
N GLY A 42 1.63 -10.84 -1.22
CA GLY A 42 1.49 -10.48 0.19
C GLY A 42 0.03 -10.33 0.58
N ARG A 43 -0.80 -9.73 -0.29
CA ARG A 43 -2.25 -9.59 -0.06
C ARG A 43 -2.96 -10.94 -0.03
N LYS A 44 -2.68 -11.83 -0.96
CA LYS A 44 -3.25 -13.18 -0.99
C LYS A 44 -2.93 -13.97 0.29
N ILE A 45 -1.69 -13.87 0.77
CA ILE A 45 -1.27 -14.49 2.04
C ILE A 45 -2.05 -13.88 3.21
N LEU A 46 -2.15 -12.56 3.27
CA LEU A 46 -2.86 -11.83 4.32
C LEU A 46 -4.36 -12.17 4.36
N ASP A 47 -4.99 -12.31 3.19
CA ASP A 47 -6.41 -12.66 3.06
C ASP A 47 -6.70 -14.15 3.35
N GLY A 48 -5.67 -14.93 3.71
CA GLY A 48 -5.82 -16.31 4.15
C GLY A 48 -5.93 -17.33 3.02
N ALA A 49 -5.30 -17.06 1.87
CA ALA A 49 -5.16 -18.05 0.81
C ALA A 49 -4.56 -19.36 1.35
N LYS A 50 -5.12 -20.50 0.97
CA LYS A 50 -4.64 -21.81 1.44
C LYS A 50 -3.40 -22.27 0.70
N GLU A 51 -3.24 -21.82 -0.54
CA GLU A 51 -2.06 -22.06 -1.37
C GLU A 51 -1.75 -20.80 -2.19
N VAL A 52 -0.48 -20.60 -2.48
CA VAL A 52 0.01 -19.46 -3.26
C VAL A 52 1.10 -19.93 -4.23
N LYS A 53 1.24 -19.21 -5.34
CA LYS A 53 2.28 -19.48 -6.34
C LYS A 53 3.48 -18.58 -6.07
N ILE A 54 4.66 -19.16 -5.84
CA ILE A 54 5.92 -18.43 -5.57
C ILE A 54 6.99 -18.97 -6.51
N LEU A 55 7.66 -18.11 -7.27
CA LEU A 55 8.72 -18.46 -8.22
C LEU A 55 8.33 -19.55 -9.25
N GLY A 56 7.05 -19.67 -9.54
CA GLY A 56 6.53 -20.64 -10.50
C GLY A 56 5.92 -21.91 -9.89
N ASP A 57 6.19 -22.21 -8.62
CA ASP A 57 5.71 -23.39 -7.91
C ASP A 57 4.59 -23.05 -6.92
N TRP A 58 3.73 -24.03 -6.61
CA TRP A 58 2.65 -23.89 -5.63
C TRP A 58 3.10 -24.32 -4.23
N TYR A 59 2.74 -23.52 -3.22
CA TYR A 59 3.05 -23.77 -1.82
C TYR A 59 1.79 -23.64 -0.96
N ASN A 60 1.59 -24.59 -0.05
CA ASN A 60 0.54 -24.48 0.96
C ASN A 60 0.93 -23.42 2.00
N VAL A 61 -0.02 -22.57 2.37
CA VAL A 61 0.16 -21.57 3.44
C VAL A 61 -0.23 -22.22 4.76
N ASN A 62 0.73 -22.81 5.45
CA ASN A 62 0.56 -23.45 6.75
C ASN A 62 1.14 -22.60 7.89
N ALA A 63 2.06 -21.68 7.59
CA ALA A 63 2.60 -20.74 8.56
C ALA A 63 1.49 -19.84 9.12
N GLU A 64 1.61 -19.43 10.37
CA GLU A 64 0.75 -18.40 10.95
C GLU A 64 1.00 -17.06 10.25
N VAL A 65 -0.07 -16.34 9.90
CA VAL A 65 0.03 -15.02 9.28
C VAL A 65 -0.44 -13.97 10.26
N VAL A 66 0.43 -13.03 10.59
CA VAL A 66 0.17 -11.91 11.51
C VAL A 66 0.30 -10.61 10.76
N ASN A 67 -0.67 -9.71 10.93
CA ASN A 67 -0.65 -8.36 10.38
C ASN A 67 -0.40 -7.33 11.48
N ILE A 68 0.53 -6.40 11.24
CA ILE A 68 0.83 -5.27 12.13
C ILE A 68 0.75 -3.98 11.31
N ASP A 69 -0.35 -3.29 11.37
CA ASP A 69 -0.63 -2.11 10.53
C ASP A 69 0.14 -0.83 10.92
N SER A 70 0.92 -0.89 12.01
CA SER A 70 1.50 0.30 12.63
C SER A 70 2.85 0.76 12.05
N PHE A 71 3.42 0.05 11.07
CA PHE A 71 4.75 0.34 10.52
C PHE A 71 4.74 0.96 9.12
N SER A 72 3.61 1.54 8.69
CA SER A 72 3.60 2.31 7.45
C SER A 72 4.43 3.58 7.61
N ALA A 73 5.33 3.84 6.65
CA ALA A 73 6.07 5.09 6.54
C ALA A 73 5.36 6.11 5.62
N HIS A 74 4.18 5.77 5.10
CA HIS A 74 3.37 6.69 4.31
C HIS A 74 2.58 7.61 5.22
N ALA A 75 2.51 8.88 4.83
CA ALA A 75 1.68 9.87 5.51
C ALA A 75 0.20 9.46 5.45
N ASP A 76 -0.49 9.65 6.56
CA ASP A 76 -1.94 9.55 6.60
C ASP A 76 -2.63 10.84 6.10
N TYR A 77 -3.96 10.90 6.17
CA TYR A 77 -4.72 12.07 5.71
C TYR A 77 -4.37 13.33 6.49
N GLN A 78 -4.21 13.20 7.82
CA GLN A 78 -3.91 14.33 8.68
C GLN A 78 -2.50 14.83 8.47
N GLU A 79 -1.51 13.94 8.40
CA GLU A 79 -0.12 14.28 8.13
C GLU A 79 0.04 14.94 6.75
N SER A 80 -0.73 14.48 5.75
CA SER A 80 -0.77 15.11 4.42
C SER A 80 -1.36 16.52 4.47
N LEU A 81 -2.43 16.73 5.24
CA LEU A 81 -3.03 18.03 5.46
C LEU A 81 -2.09 18.97 6.22
N ASP A 82 -1.46 18.46 7.28
CA ASP A 82 -0.52 19.21 8.10
C ASP A 82 0.66 19.69 7.24
N TRP A 83 1.18 18.83 6.38
CA TRP A 83 2.22 19.19 5.42
C TRP A 83 1.75 20.28 4.45
N LEU A 84 0.55 20.14 3.85
CA LEU A 84 -0.02 21.16 2.96
C LEU A 84 -0.17 22.51 3.66
N ASN A 85 -0.51 22.52 4.94
CA ASN A 85 -0.63 23.75 5.74
C ASN A 85 0.72 24.40 6.06
N THR A 86 1.85 23.70 5.88
CA THR A 86 3.19 24.28 6.08
C THR A 86 3.71 25.05 4.87
N ILE A 87 3.13 24.81 3.69
CA ILE A 87 3.57 25.46 2.45
C ILE A 87 2.73 26.70 2.12
N ASP A 88 3.31 27.63 1.38
CA ASP A 88 2.56 28.79 0.88
C ASP A 88 1.59 28.37 -0.23
N THR A 89 0.32 28.29 0.10
CA THR A 89 -0.76 27.93 -0.82
C THR A 89 -1.40 29.11 -1.54
N SER A 90 -0.92 30.35 -1.32
CA SER A 90 -1.51 31.55 -1.92
C SER A 90 -1.51 31.54 -3.46
N ARG A 91 -0.65 30.76 -4.07
CA ARG A 91 -0.53 30.58 -5.52
C ARG A 91 -0.95 29.19 -6.00
N LEU A 92 -1.47 28.34 -5.10
CA LEU A 92 -1.93 27.01 -5.43
C LEU A 92 -3.19 27.10 -6.30
N LYS A 93 -3.10 26.58 -7.51
CA LYS A 93 -4.23 26.57 -8.45
C LYS A 93 -5.01 25.27 -8.41
N LYS A 94 -4.31 24.15 -8.29
CA LYS A 94 -4.90 22.80 -8.29
C LYS A 94 -4.08 21.83 -7.45
N ILE A 95 -4.76 20.82 -6.89
CA ILE A 95 -4.15 19.64 -6.29
C ILE A 95 -4.55 18.45 -7.15
N PHE A 96 -3.56 17.70 -7.62
CA PHE A 96 -3.79 16.47 -8.37
C PHE A 96 -3.53 15.26 -7.49
N LEU A 97 -4.53 14.40 -7.35
CA LEU A 97 -4.40 13.10 -6.68
C LEU A 97 -4.05 12.03 -7.70
N VAL A 98 -2.86 11.48 -7.57
CA VAL A 98 -2.30 10.48 -8.50
C VAL A 98 -1.96 9.21 -7.72
N HIS A 99 -2.22 8.06 -8.30
CA HIS A 99 -2.10 6.74 -7.67
C HIS A 99 -3.08 6.50 -6.51
N GLY A 100 -3.17 5.25 -6.10
CA GLY A 100 -4.05 4.81 -5.03
C GLY A 100 -5.39 4.27 -5.52
N GLU A 101 -6.08 3.60 -4.63
CA GLU A 101 -7.41 3.06 -4.88
C GLU A 101 -8.42 4.20 -5.05
N LYS A 102 -9.40 3.99 -5.92
CA LYS A 102 -10.40 5.02 -6.24
C LYS A 102 -11.14 5.53 -4.99
N THR A 103 -11.51 4.62 -4.11
CA THR A 103 -12.18 4.96 -2.84
C THR A 103 -11.30 5.81 -1.94
N ALA A 104 -10.00 5.51 -1.85
CA ALA A 104 -9.04 6.29 -1.09
C ALA A 104 -8.83 7.69 -1.68
N GLN A 105 -8.76 7.80 -3.02
CA GLN A 105 -8.67 9.09 -3.71
C GLN A 105 -9.93 9.94 -3.49
N GLU A 106 -11.13 9.35 -3.56
CA GLU A 106 -12.39 10.03 -3.31
C GLU A 106 -12.48 10.55 -1.87
N HIS A 107 -12.06 9.75 -0.90
CA HIS A 107 -11.99 10.17 0.51
C HIS A 107 -10.98 11.30 0.72
N MET A 108 -9.77 11.18 0.15
CA MET A 108 -8.74 12.22 0.26
C MET A 108 -9.20 13.53 -0.41
N LYS A 109 -9.83 13.45 -1.58
CA LYS A 109 -10.40 14.62 -2.24
C LYS A 109 -11.40 15.34 -1.33
N LYS A 110 -12.38 14.60 -0.83
CA LYS A 110 -13.39 15.15 0.08
C LYS A 110 -12.77 15.74 1.34
N PHE A 111 -11.80 15.03 1.93
CA PHE A 111 -11.11 15.49 3.14
C PHE A 111 -10.39 16.82 2.92
N LEU A 112 -9.70 16.98 1.79
CA LEU A 112 -9.02 18.23 1.44
C LEU A 112 -10.02 19.37 1.17
N GLU A 113 -11.11 19.08 0.45
CA GLU A 113 -12.18 20.07 0.18
C GLU A 113 -12.86 20.54 1.48
N ASP A 114 -13.17 19.62 2.40
CA ASP A 114 -13.74 19.91 3.72
C ASP A 114 -12.78 20.76 4.60
N ASN A 115 -11.46 20.72 4.32
CA ASN A 115 -10.43 21.52 5.00
C ASN A 115 -9.99 22.78 4.21
N GLY A 116 -10.76 23.19 3.22
CA GLY A 116 -10.63 24.48 2.56
C GLY A 116 -9.72 24.50 1.33
N PHE A 117 -9.28 23.34 0.84
CA PHE A 117 -8.55 23.26 -0.43
C PHE A 117 -9.53 23.14 -1.59
N GLU A 118 -9.57 24.14 -2.44
CA GLU A 118 -10.38 24.12 -3.66
C GLU A 118 -9.62 23.46 -4.82
N ASN A 119 -10.36 23.03 -5.86
CA ASN A 119 -9.79 22.48 -7.09
C ASN A 119 -8.93 21.22 -6.90
N VAL A 120 -9.39 20.31 -6.06
CA VAL A 120 -8.77 18.97 -5.91
C VAL A 120 -9.29 18.04 -7.01
N GLU A 121 -8.41 17.48 -7.81
CA GLU A 121 -8.75 16.69 -8.98
C GLU A 121 -8.11 15.29 -8.94
N ILE A 122 -8.93 14.25 -9.14
CA ILE A 122 -8.44 12.86 -9.25
C ILE A 122 -8.03 12.62 -10.69
N VAL A 123 -6.76 12.32 -10.90
CA VAL A 123 -6.18 12.11 -12.23
C VAL A 123 -6.64 10.78 -12.82
N LYS A 124 -7.10 10.80 -14.06
CA LYS A 124 -7.46 9.61 -14.82
C LYS A 124 -6.37 9.26 -15.83
N TYR A 125 -6.13 7.99 -16.01
CA TYR A 125 -5.12 7.50 -16.94
C TYR A 125 -5.46 7.94 -18.38
N GLY A 126 -4.47 8.51 -19.07
CA GLY A 126 -4.58 8.95 -20.47
C GLY A 126 -5.29 10.29 -20.67
N GLU A 127 -5.75 10.98 -19.62
CA GLU A 127 -6.32 12.32 -19.72
C GLU A 127 -5.24 13.41 -19.66
N THR A 128 -5.50 14.53 -20.33
CA THR A 128 -4.64 15.72 -20.30
C THR A 128 -5.29 16.78 -19.43
N TYR A 129 -4.50 17.38 -18.53
CA TYR A 129 -4.95 18.40 -17.59
C TYR A 129 -4.27 19.73 -17.87
N ASN A 130 -5.05 20.83 -17.84
CA ASN A 130 -4.51 22.17 -17.97
C ASN A 130 -4.01 22.65 -16.60
N LEU A 131 -2.80 23.18 -16.55
CA LEU A 131 -2.16 23.72 -15.34
C LEU A 131 -2.26 25.26 -15.22
N GLU A 132 -2.95 25.92 -16.18
CA GLU A 132 -3.16 27.38 -16.18
C GLU A 132 -4.27 27.80 -15.22
#